data_fa4eec220c40306b19959ce75d090891
#
_entry.id   fa4eec220c40306b19959ce75d090891
#
_cell.length_a   1.000
_cell.length_b   1.000
_cell.length_c   1.000
_cell.angle_alpha   90.00
_cell.angle_beta   90.00
_cell.angle_gamma   90.00
#
_symmetry.space_group_name_H-M   'P 1'
#
loop_
_entity.id
_entity.type
_entity.pdbx_description
1 polymer ?
#
loop_
_entity_poly.entity_id
_entity_poly.type
_entity_poly.pdbx_seq_one_letter_code
_entity_poly.pdbx_strand_id
1 'polypeptide(L)'
;MSKYTPHTSADVKAMLDAVGLDSLDALYADVPEKLMLKKLGLGQGMSQAAVERKYEKTASENKVFDTVLRGCGAYDHFIPAAVRSLAARSEFVTAYTPYQPEISQGILQTIFEYQTLMCELTGMDVSNASVYDVGTAVGEAMIMACEKKSKVLVLGAVNPETVAVAKTYAYASGFELVEICLLYTSPSPR
;
A
#
# COMPACT_ATOMS: atom_id res chain seq x y z
N MET A 1 -24.31 -24.37 -3.55
CA MET A 1 -24.35 -22.99 -4.11
C MET A 1 -24.03 -21.98 -3.04
N SER A 2 -23.35 -20.92 -3.37
CA SER A 2 -23.08 -19.82 -2.45
C SER A 2 -24.39 -19.14 -2.05
N LYS A 3 -24.54 -18.76 -0.76
CA LYS A 3 -25.70 -18.00 -0.28
C LYS A 3 -25.82 -16.60 -0.91
N TYR A 4 -24.76 -16.14 -1.57
CA TYR A 4 -24.67 -14.83 -2.24
C TYR A 4 -24.97 -14.91 -3.74
N THR A 5 -25.21 -16.12 -4.30
CA THR A 5 -25.57 -16.32 -5.68
C THR A 5 -27.07 -16.64 -5.75
N PRO A 6 -27.93 -15.76 -6.24
CA PRO A 6 -29.38 -15.93 -6.19
C PRO A 6 -29.91 -16.98 -7.18
N HIS A 7 -29.10 -17.42 -8.15
CA HIS A 7 -29.52 -18.35 -9.19
C HIS A 7 -29.82 -19.74 -8.65
N THR A 8 -30.99 -20.26 -9.00
CA THR A 8 -31.37 -21.65 -8.73
C THR A 8 -30.74 -22.59 -9.77
N SER A 9 -30.85 -23.91 -9.53
CA SER A 9 -30.38 -24.89 -10.53
C SER A 9 -31.16 -24.78 -11.84
N ALA A 10 -32.44 -24.40 -11.79
CA ALA A 10 -33.26 -24.16 -12.99
C ALA A 10 -32.79 -22.94 -13.77
N ASP A 11 -32.44 -21.86 -13.08
CA ASP A 11 -31.89 -20.66 -13.73
C ASP A 11 -30.56 -20.94 -14.40
N VAL A 12 -29.66 -21.68 -13.70
CA VAL A 12 -28.37 -22.08 -14.27
C VAL A 12 -28.57 -22.91 -15.55
N LYS A 13 -29.54 -23.86 -15.52
CA LYS A 13 -29.85 -24.65 -16.69
C LYS A 13 -30.39 -23.81 -17.86
N ALA A 14 -31.32 -22.91 -17.58
CA ALA A 14 -31.87 -22.02 -18.60
C ALA A 14 -30.79 -21.11 -19.24
N MET A 15 -29.84 -20.63 -18.43
CA MET A 15 -28.71 -19.85 -18.92
C MET A 15 -27.77 -20.69 -19.81
N LEU A 16 -27.46 -21.92 -19.41
CA LEU A 16 -26.62 -22.82 -20.19
C LEU A 16 -27.31 -23.18 -21.54
N ASP A 17 -28.61 -23.50 -21.49
CA ASP A 17 -29.41 -23.78 -22.70
C ASP A 17 -29.39 -22.57 -23.67
N ALA A 18 -29.50 -21.36 -23.14
CA ALA A 18 -29.49 -20.14 -23.95
C ALA A 18 -28.14 -19.87 -24.65
N VAL A 19 -27.03 -20.32 -24.08
CA VAL A 19 -25.68 -20.20 -24.68
C VAL A 19 -25.25 -21.49 -25.41
N GLY A 20 -26.09 -22.54 -25.45
CA GLY A 20 -25.81 -23.79 -26.11
C GLY A 20 -24.76 -24.67 -25.45
N LEU A 21 -24.66 -24.63 -24.11
CA LEU A 21 -23.71 -25.41 -23.34
C LEU A 21 -24.41 -26.39 -22.39
N ASP A 22 -23.81 -27.57 -22.22
CA ASP A 22 -24.39 -28.65 -21.39
C ASP A 22 -23.96 -28.54 -19.90
N SER A 23 -22.89 -27.82 -19.60
CA SER A 23 -22.35 -27.69 -18.23
C SER A 23 -21.58 -26.40 -17.99
N LEU A 24 -21.44 -26.04 -16.72
CA LEU A 24 -20.58 -24.92 -16.34
C LEU A 24 -19.10 -25.17 -16.70
N ASP A 25 -18.65 -26.40 -16.68
CA ASP A 25 -17.26 -26.74 -17.02
C ASP A 25 -16.99 -26.52 -18.52
N ALA A 26 -18.00 -26.60 -19.37
CA ALA A 26 -17.88 -26.31 -20.80
C ALA A 26 -17.55 -24.83 -21.08
N LEU A 27 -17.85 -23.92 -20.15
CA LEU A 27 -17.43 -22.52 -20.24
C LEU A 27 -15.91 -22.34 -20.20
N TYR A 28 -15.17 -23.31 -19.71
CA TYR A 28 -13.71 -23.29 -19.55
C TYR A 28 -13.00 -24.23 -20.53
N ALA A 29 -13.67 -24.58 -21.65
CA ALA A 29 -13.13 -25.55 -22.63
C ALA A 29 -11.78 -25.15 -23.25
N ASP A 30 -11.46 -23.86 -23.26
CA ASP A 30 -10.19 -23.28 -23.73
C ASP A 30 -9.09 -23.29 -22.67
N VAL A 31 -9.43 -23.63 -21.41
CA VAL A 31 -8.43 -23.75 -20.33
C VAL A 31 -7.86 -25.17 -20.33
N PRO A 32 -6.54 -25.36 -20.44
CA PRO A 32 -5.94 -26.69 -20.39
C PRO A 32 -6.29 -27.44 -19.10
N GLU A 33 -6.69 -28.71 -19.19
CA GLU A 33 -7.14 -29.53 -18.05
C GLU A 33 -6.13 -29.55 -16.89
N LYS A 34 -4.83 -29.53 -17.18
CA LYS A 34 -3.75 -29.49 -16.17
C LYS A 34 -3.77 -28.24 -15.28
N LEU A 35 -4.43 -27.15 -15.71
CA LEU A 35 -4.58 -25.90 -14.97
C LEU A 35 -5.91 -25.84 -14.21
N MET A 36 -6.83 -26.75 -14.47
CA MET A 36 -8.13 -26.82 -13.80
C MET A 36 -7.98 -27.45 -12.41
N LEU A 37 -8.37 -26.70 -11.40
CA LEU A 37 -8.41 -27.21 -10.02
C LEU A 37 -9.74 -27.94 -9.78
N LYS A 38 -9.67 -29.25 -9.55
CA LYS A 38 -10.85 -30.07 -9.21
C LYS A 38 -11.42 -29.72 -7.83
N LYS A 39 -10.62 -29.17 -6.94
CA LYS A 39 -11.03 -28.76 -5.60
C LYS A 39 -10.08 -27.69 -5.06
N LEU A 40 -10.63 -26.64 -4.51
CA LEU A 40 -9.85 -25.67 -3.74
C LEU A 40 -9.37 -26.34 -2.44
N GLY A 41 -8.07 -26.21 -2.14
CA GLY A 41 -7.47 -26.71 -0.89
C GLY A 41 -7.83 -25.87 0.34
N LEU A 42 -8.94 -25.13 0.28
CA LEU A 42 -9.44 -24.31 1.38
C LEU A 42 -10.35 -25.14 2.29
N GLY A 43 -10.24 -24.92 3.59
CA GLY A 43 -11.17 -25.49 4.56
C GLY A 43 -12.59 -24.95 4.41
N GLN A 44 -13.50 -25.48 5.20
CA GLN A 44 -14.87 -24.95 5.25
C GLN A 44 -14.86 -23.52 5.81
N GLY A 45 -15.64 -22.63 5.20
CA GLY A 45 -15.83 -21.27 5.68
C GLY A 45 -16.40 -21.21 7.08
N MET A 46 -16.00 -20.19 7.83
CA MET A 46 -16.48 -19.92 9.18
C MET A 46 -17.56 -18.84 9.16
N SER A 47 -18.44 -18.82 10.17
CA SER A 47 -19.34 -17.69 10.37
C SER A 47 -18.55 -16.45 10.82
N GLN A 48 -19.08 -15.25 10.56
CA GLN A 48 -18.45 -13.99 10.97
C GLN A 48 -18.12 -14.00 12.48
N ALA A 49 -19.07 -14.36 13.32
CA ALA A 49 -18.87 -14.42 14.76
C ALA A 49 -17.78 -15.42 15.20
N ALA A 50 -17.58 -16.51 14.44
CA ALA A 50 -16.51 -17.46 14.72
C ALA A 50 -15.14 -16.90 14.29
N VAL A 51 -15.09 -16.15 13.20
CA VAL A 51 -13.88 -15.45 12.74
C VAL A 51 -13.49 -14.38 13.74
N GLU A 52 -14.43 -13.54 14.17
CA GLU A 52 -14.19 -12.48 15.16
C GLU A 52 -13.60 -13.07 16.44
N ARG A 53 -14.25 -14.06 17.05
CA ARG A 53 -13.73 -14.72 18.26
C ARG A 53 -12.34 -15.32 18.07
N LYS A 54 -12.08 -15.92 16.91
CA LYS A 54 -10.76 -16.48 16.60
C LYS A 54 -9.68 -15.40 16.59
N TYR A 55 -9.93 -14.28 15.91
CA TYR A 55 -8.95 -13.21 15.80
C TYR A 55 -8.82 -12.38 17.07
N GLU A 56 -9.89 -12.18 17.82
CA GLU A 56 -9.84 -11.59 19.18
C GLU A 56 -8.95 -12.43 20.11
N LYS A 57 -9.12 -13.76 20.09
CA LYS A 57 -8.24 -14.66 20.84
C LYS A 57 -6.78 -14.53 20.39
N THR A 58 -6.51 -14.54 19.09
CA THR A 58 -5.14 -14.37 18.56
C THR A 58 -4.58 -13.00 18.93
N ALA A 59 -5.37 -11.94 18.83
CA ALA A 59 -4.95 -10.59 19.21
C ALA A 59 -4.62 -10.48 20.71
N SER A 60 -5.36 -11.18 21.58
CA SER A 60 -5.12 -11.19 23.03
C SER A 60 -3.81 -11.89 23.44
N GLU A 61 -3.18 -12.63 22.55
CA GLU A 61 -1.84 -13.22 22.77
C GLU A 61 -0.72 -12.17 22.63
N ASN A 62 -1.00 -11.02 22.02
CA ASN A 62 -0.05 -9.91 21.97
C ASN A 62 0.07 -9.23 23.34
N LYS A 63 1.30 -8.98 23.73
CA LYS A 63 1.57 -8.19 24.93
C LYS A 63 1.55 -6.71 24.61
N VAL A 64 0.54 -6.03 25.10
CA VAL A 64 0.43 -4.55 25.00
C VAL A 64 1.09 -3.95 26.24
N PHE A 65 1.95 -2.96 26.03
CA PHE A 65 2.64 -2.26 27.11
C PHE A 65 2.06 -0.85 27.25
N ASP A 66 1.84 -0.40 28.49
CA ASP A 66 1.39 0.97 28.78
C ASP A 66 2.43 2.01 28.41
N THR A 67 3.71 1.66 28.50
CA THR A 67 4.84 2.52 28.15
C THR A 67 5.79 1.78 27.22
N VAL A 68 6.03 2.35 26.05
CA VAL A 68 6.94 1.82 25.03
C VAL A 68 8.12 2.77 24.87
N LEU A 69 9.29 2.32 25.28
CA LEU A 69 10.55 3.09 25.15
C LEU A 69 11.40 2.63 23.96
N ARG A 70 10.81 1.86 23.06
CA ARG A 70 11.46 1.41 21.83
C ARG A 70 11.28 2.47 20.75
N GLY A 71 12.37 2.93 20.15
CA GLY A 71 12.33 3.84 19.01
C GLY A 71 11.86 3.17 17.70
N CYS A 72 12.71 3.16 16.68
CA CYS A 72 12.43 2.62 15.34
C CYS A 72 11.41 3.40 14.50
N GLY A 73 11.21 4.69 14.78
CA GLY A 73 10.40 5.58 13.94
C GLY A 73 8.87 5.45 14.12
N ALA A 74 8.42 4.61 15.06
CA ALA A 74 7.00 4.49 15.40
C ALA A 74 6.73 5.24 16.71
N TYR A 75 6.07 6.38 16.61
CA TYR A 75 5.76 7.25 17.74
C TYR A 75 4.28 7.57 17.79
N ASP A 76 3.75 7.76 19.00
CA ASP A 76 2.37 8.14 19.19
C ASP A 76 2.12 9.59 18.73
N HIS A 77 1.06 9.78 17.97
CA HIS A 77 0.58 11.07 17.55
C HIS A 77 -0.89 11.23 17.92
N PHE A 78 -1.24 12.39 18.44
CA PHE A 78 -2.65 12.71 18.65
C PHE A 78 -3.34 12.92 17.30
N ILE A 79 -4.33 12.07 17.01
CA ILE A 79 -5.16 12.18 15.81
C ILE A 79 -6.56 12.63 16.24
N PRO A 80 -6.98 13.87 15.94
CA PRO A 80 -8.32 14.34 16.26
C PRO A 80 -9.41 13.43 15.68
N ALA A 81 -10.50 13.25 16.44
CA ALA A 81 -11.64 12.42 15.98
C ALA A 81 -12.22 12.90 14.64
N ALA A 82 -12.19 14.21 14.39
CA ALA A 82 -12.61 14.80 13.13
C ALA A 82 -11.86 14.24 11.91
N VAL A 83 -10.57 13.93 12.04
CA VAL A 83 -9.76 13.38 10.93
C VAL A 83 -10.34 12.05 10.46
N ARG A 84 -10.64 11.13 11.38
CA ARG A 84 -11.23 9.83 11.04
C ARG A 84 -12.61 9.98 10.42
N SER A 85 -13.43 10.87 10.98
CA SER A 85 -14.78 11.12 10.48
C SER A 85 -14.77 11.70 9.07
N LEU A 86 -13.91 12.68 8.81
CA LEU A 86 -13.80 13.30 7.49
C LEU A 86 -13.18 12.35 6.46
N ALA A 87 -12.11 11.63 6.81
CA ALA A 87 -11.46 10.69 5.90
C ALA A 87 -12.36 9.50 5.50
N ALA A 88 -13.33 9.14 6.35
CA ALA A 88 -14.29 8.06 6.07
C ALA A 88 -15.52 8.51 5.25
N ARG A 89 -15.61 9.76 4.86
CA ARG A 89 -16.75 10.25 4.06
C ARG A 89 -16.75 9.64 2.66
N SER A 90 -17.96 9.37 2.15
CA SER A 90 -18.13 8.74 0.84
C SER A 90 -17.50 9.54 -0.30
N GLU A 91 -17.45 10.86 -0.20
CA GLU A 91 -16.83 11.75 -1.18
C GLU A 91 -15.35 11.44 -1.41
N PHE A 92 -14.66 10.93 -0.38
CA PHE A 92 -13.24 10.56 -0.48
C PHE A 92 -13.03 9.07 -0.77
N VAL A 93 -13.84 8.18 -0.15
CA VAL A 93 -13.61 6.74 -0.24
C VAL A 93 -14.23 6.07 -1.46
N THR A 94 -15.16 6.73 -2.17
CA THR A 94 -15.77 6.22 -3.39
C THR A 94 -15.05 6.65 -4.66
N ALA A 95 -14.13 7.61 -4.59
CA ALA A 95 -13.28 7.95 -5.72
C ALA A 95 -12.33 6.78 -6.01
N TYR A 96 -12.39 6.26 -7.23
CA TYR A 96 -11.38 5.34 -7.74
C TYR A 96 -10.08 6.10 -7.96
N THR A 97 -9.07 5.52 -8.57
CA THR A 97 -7.83 6.23 -8.89
C THR A 97 -8.15 7.50 -9.71
N PRO A 98 -7.77 8.70 -9.27
CA PRO A 98 -8.23 9.96 -9.86
C PRO A 98 -7.47 10.31 -11.15
N TYR A 99 -7.58 9.48 -12.18
CA TYR A 99 -6.96 9.73 -13.48
C TYR A 99 -7.76 10.73 -14.33
N GLN A 100 -9.09 10.65 -14.23
CA GLN A 100 -9.99 11.41 -15.10
C GLN A 100 -10.51 12.65 -14.34
N PRO A 101 -10.14 13.86 -14.76
CA PRO A 101 -10.61 15.07 -14.10
C PRO A 101 -12.12 15.24 -14.21
N GLU A 102 -12.77 14.65 -15.22
CA GLU A 102 -14.21 14.74 -15.42
C GLU A 102 -15.04 14.12 -14.28
N ILE A 103 -14.49 13.10 -13.61
CA ILE A 103 -15.18 12.39 -12.52
C ILE A 103 -14.45 12.46 -11.18
N SER A 104 -13.27 13.05 -11.14
CA SER A 104 -12.40 13.11 -9.95
C SER A 104 -11.93 14.52 -9.59
N GLN A 105 -12.58 15.57 -10.08
CA GLN A 105 -12.17 16.96 -9.89
C GLN A 105 -11.96 17.31 -8.40
N GLY A 106 -12.88 16.88 -7.52
CA GLY A 106 -12.79 17.19 -6.10
C GLY A 106 -11.60 16.54 -5.41
N ILE A 107 -11.28 15.30 -5.76
CA ILE A 107 -10.10 14.60 -5.22
C ILE A 107 -8.81 15.19 -5.79
N LEU A 108 -8.77 15.51 -7.07
CA LEU A 108 -7.61 16.16 -7.68
C LEU A 108 -7.37 17.53 -7.06
N GLN A 109 -8.41 18.32 -6.81
CA GLN A 109 -8.31 19.60 -6.11
C GLN A 109 -7.74 19.41 -4.69
N THR A 110 -8.22 18.43 -3.95
CA THR A 110 -7.72 18.10 -2.60
C THR A 110 -6.23 17.72 -2.62
N ILE A 111 -5.79 16.99 -3.64
CA ILE A 111 -4.36 16.64 -3.83
C ILE A 111 -3.53 17.90 -4.08
N PHE A 112 -3.98 18.81 -4.93
CA PHE A 112 -3.28 20.08 -5.16
C PHE A 112 -3.21 20.95 -3.89
N GLU A 113 -4.29 21.02 -3.12
CA GLU A 113 -4.30 21.73 -1.84
C GLU A 113 -3.33 21.14 -0.85
N TYR A 114 -3.24 19.80 -0.76
CA TYR A 114 -2.25 19.11 0.05
C TYR A 114 -0.82 19.48 -0.37
N GLN A 115 -0.50 19.44 -1.65
CA GLN A 115 0.83 19.81 -2.16
C GLN A 115 1.19 21.26 -1.81
N THR A 116 0.23 22.18 -1.94
CA THR A 116 0.39 23.59 -1.55
C THR A 116 0.68 23.72 -0.06
N LEU A 117 -0.12 23.04 0.79
CA LEU A 117 0.09 23.06 2.23
C LEU A 117 1.47 22.51 2.64
N MET A 118 1.95 21.46 1.97
CA MET A 118 3.29 20.94 2.23
C MET A 118 4.38 21.93 1.84
N CYS A 119 4.24 22.61 0.72
CA CYS A 119 5.16 23.67 0.31
C CYS A 119 5.19 24.83 1.33
N GLU A 120 4.03 25.28 1.78
CA GLU A 120 3.93 26.37 2.79
C GLU A 120 4.53 25.97 4.13
N LEU A 121 4.30 24.75 4.60
CA LEU A 121 4.83 24.25 5.87
C LEU A 121 6.33 24.00 5.85
N THR A 122 6.88 23.59 4.72
CA THR A 122 8.30 23.20 4.59
C THR A 122 9.18 24.28 4.00
N GLY A 123 8.59 25.28 3.35
CA GLY A 123 9.32 26.29 2.57
C GLY A 123 9.91 25.76 1.26
N MET A 124 9.46 24.60 0.79
CA MET A 124 9.88 24.02 -0.48
C MET A 124 9.06 24.57 -1.63
N ASP A 125 9.66 24.68 -2.82
CA ASP A 125 9.00 25.22 -3.99
C ASP A 125 7.98 24.25 -4.59
N VAL A 126 8.21 22.94 -4.43
CA VAL A 126 7.38 21.88 -5.01
C VAL A 126 7.23 20.73 -4.02
N SER A 127 6.06 20.11 -4.00
CA SER A 127 5.78 18.86 -3.28
C SER A 127 5.09 17.88 -4.22
N ASN A 128 5.40 16.58 -4.10
CA ASN A 128 4.59 15.54 -4.72
C ASN A 128 3.29 15.29 -3.93
N ALA A 129 2.39 14.50 -4.46
CA ALA A 129 1.13 14.18 -3.79
C ALA A 129 1.33 13.23 -2.59
N SER A 130 2.18 12.24 -2.71
CA SER A 130 2.73 11.36 -1.68
C SER A 130 3.50 10.20 -2.32
N VAL A 131 4.24 9.47 -1.50
CA VAL A 131 4.85 8.17 -1.84
C VAL A 131 4.52 7.16 -0.74
N TYR A 132 4.87 5.90 -0.94
CA TYR A 132 4.48 4.83 -0.02
C TYR A 132 5.01 5.04 1.41
N ASP A 133 6.30 5.32 1.55
CA ASP A 133 6.97 5.57 2.84
C ASP A 133 8.25 6.39 2.67
N VAL A 134 8.95 6.65 3.80
CA VAL A 134 10.22 7.40 3.80
C VAL A 134 11.30 6.70 2.99
N GLY A 135 11.39 5.37 3.06
CA GLY A 135 12.35 4.60 2.28
C GLY A 135 12.14 4.76 0.78
N THR A 136 10.89 4.69 0.34
CA THR A 136 10.49 4.94 -1.05
C THR A 136 10.79 6.39 -1.46
N ALA A 137 10.47 7.37 -0.60
CA ALA A 137 10.77 8.78 -0.89
C ALA A 137 12.27 9.01 -1.13
N VAL A 138 13.13 8.41 -0.32
CA VAL A 138 14.58 8.48 -0.49
C VAL A 138 15.00 7.77 -1.79
N GLY A 139 14.46 6.59 -2.08
CA GLY A 139 14.73 5.86 -3.31
C GLY A 139 14.41 6.66 -4.57
N GLU A 140 13.22 7.26 -4.62
CA GLU A 140 12.77 8.11 -5.74
C GLU A 140 13.63 9.38 -5.88
N ALA A 141 13.97 10.03 -4.76
CA ALA A 141 14.86 11.18 -4.74
C ALA A 141 16.26 10.82 -5.27
N MET A 142 16.76 9.65 -4.93
CA MET A 142 18.05 9.14 -5.44
C MET A 142 18.00 8.93 -6.95
N ILE A 143 16.96 8.29 -7.48
CA ILE A 143 16.78 8.07 -8.92
C ILE A 143 16.76 9.44 -9.64
N MET A 144 15.96 10.37 -9.16
CA MET A 144 15.83 11.71 -9.73
C MET A 144 17.17 12.48 -9.72
N ALA A 145 17.92 12.41 -8.62
CA ALA A 145 19.19 13.12 -8.48
C ALA A 145 20.35 12.47 -9.25
N CYS A 146 20.26 11.16 -9.49
CA CYS A 146 21.36 10.37 -10.09
C CYS A 146 21.22 10.12 -11.59
N GLU A 147 20.29 10.76 -12.28
CA GLU A 147 19.99 10.56 -13.70
C GLU A 147 21.22 10.38 -14.63
N LYS A 148 22.34 11.02 -14.30
CA LYS A 148 23.62 10.94 -15.04
C LYS A 148 24.84 10.63 -14.16
N LYS A 149 24.63 10.26 -12.90
CA LYS A 149 25.70 10.03 -11.91
C LYS A 149 25.61 8.61 -11.37
N SER A 150 26.75 8.05 -11.03
CA SER A 150 26.86 6.65 -10.60
C SER A 150 26.96 6.47 -9.08
N LYS A 151 26.94 7.56 -8.29
CA LYS A 151 27.21 7.50 -6.87
C LYS A 151 26.31 8.41 -6.04
N VAL A 152 25.76 7.88 -4.95
CA VAL A 152 24.99 8.57 -3.92
C VAL A 152 25.71 8.50 -2.58
N LEU A 153 25.76 9.58 -1.87
CA LEU A 153 26.31 9.66 -0.51
C LEU A 153 25.15 9.72 0.50
N VAL A 154 25.15 8.84 1.48
CA VAL A 154 24.15 8.81 2.56
C VAL A 154 24.85 9.01 3.90
N LEU A 155 24.36 9.94 4.69
CA LEU A 155 24.88 10.17 6.04
C LEU A 155 24.49 9.02 6.97
N GLY A 156 25.41 8.56 7.81
CA GLY A 156 25.20 7.47 8.77
C GLY A 156 24.17 7.74 9.87
N ALA A 157 23.61 8.95 9.93
CA ALA A 157 22.54 9.33 10.86
C ALA A 157 21.10 9.06 10.33
N VAL A 158 20.98 8.51 9.12
CA VAL A 158 19.69 8.13 8.54
C VAL A 158 19.22 6.81 9.15
N ASN A 159 17.90 6.66 9.32
CA ASN A 159 17.31 5.42 9.82
C ASN A 159 17.82 4.20 9.01
N PRO A 160 18.33 3.15 9.69
CA PRO A 160 18.91 1.98 9.03
C PRO A 160 17.97 1.28 8.04
N GLU A 161 16.66 1.24 8.32
CA GLU A 161 15.66 0.63 7.43
C GLU A 161 15.54 1.44 6.13
N THR A 162 15.53 2.78 6.24
CA THR A 162 15.57 3.68 5.08
C THR A 162 16.82 3.46 4.23
N VAL A 163 17.98 3.30 4.88
CA VAL A 163 19.24 2.99 4.19
C VAL A 163 19.18 1.64 3.49
N ALA A 164 18.56 0.62 4.11
CA ALA A 164 18.39 -0.70 3.49
C ALA A 164 17.51 -0.63 2.23
N VAL A 165 16.41 0.12 2.27
CA VAL A 165 15.56 0.38 1.09
C VAL A 165 16.35 1.13 0.01
N ALA A 166 17.06 2.20 0.39
CA ALA A 166 17.90 2.97 -0.52
C ALA A 166 18.96 2.10 -1.23
N LYS A 167 19.58 1.14 -0.52
CA LYS A 167 20.51 0.16 -1.12
C LYS A 167 19.83 -0.70 -2.18
N THR A 168 18.57 -1.09 -1.96
CA THR A 168 17.81 -1.87 -2.94
C THR A 168 17.56 -1.05 -4.22
N TYR A 169 17.17 0.21 -4.06
CA TYR A 169 17.00 1.13 -5.20
C TYR A 169 18.32 1.35 -5.95
N ALA A 170 19.42 1.58 -5.21
CA ALA A 170 20.74 1.76 -5.79
C ALA A 170 21.18 0.54 -6.61
N TYR A 171 21.02 -0.66 -6.06
CA TYR A 171 21.30 -1.91 -6.75
C TYR A 171 20.49 -2.05 -8.04
N ALA A 172 19.17 -1.84 -7.96
CA ALA A 172 18.29 -1.99 -9.12
C ALA A 172 18.58 -0.96 -10.22
N SER A 173 18.99 0.25 -9.84
CA SER A 173 19.28 1.36 -10.77
C SER A 173 20.72 1.43 -11.23
N GLY A 174 21.62 0.56 -10.71
CA GLY A 174 23.01 0.47 -11.14
C GLY A 174 23.92 1.60 -10.65
N PHE A 175 23.59 2.26 -9.53
CA PHE A 175 24.48 3.25 -8.92
C PHE A 175 25.01 2.79 -7.55
N GLU A 176 26.16 3.33 -7.16
CA GLU A 176 26.83 3.06 -5.90
C GLU A 176 26.25 3.91 -4.77
N LEU A 177 25.83 3.28 -3.67
CA LEU A 177 25.47 3.98 -2.44
C LEU A 177 26.61 3.89 -1.44
N VAL A 178 27.14 5.03 -1.01
CA VAL A 178 28.24 5.13 -0.04
C VAL A 178 27.73 5.76 1.24
N GLU A 179 27.84 5.02 2.34
CA GLU A 179 27.57 5.58 3.68
C GLU A 179 28.79 6.37 4.18
N ILE A 180 28.55 7.58 4.58
CA ILE A 180 29.57 8.47 5.12
C ILE A 180 29.29 8.82 6.57
N CYS A 181 30.34 8.86 7.39
CA CYS A 181 30.22 9.25 8.78
C CYS A 181 30.34 10.78 8.92
N LEU A 182 29.39 11.40 9.60
CA LEU A 182 29.37 12.85 9.82
C LEU A 182 30.61 13.38 10.56
N LEU A 183 31.21 12.55 11.42
CA LEU A 183 32.39 12.90 12.19
C LEU A 183 33.68 13.04 11.36
N TYR A 184 33.72 12.41 10.16
CA TYR A 184 34.89 12.47 9.26
C TYR A 184 34.76 13.52 8.16
N THR A 185 33.55 14.04 7.92
CA THR A 185 33.26 14.91 6.79
C THR A 185 33.10 16.39 7.14
N SER A 186 32.90 16.71 8.42
CA SER A 186 32.83 18.10 8.89
C SER A 186 34.11 18.44 9.67
N PRO A 187 34.97 19.33 9.16
CA PRO A 187 35.99 19.93 10.01
C PRO A 187 35.23 20.74 11.06
N SER A 188 35.35 20.31 12.31
CA SER A 188 34.82 21.08 13.45
C SER A 188 35.39 22.51 13.35
N PRO A 189 34.54 23.54 13.30
CA PRO A 189 35.05 24.91 13.46
C PRO A 189 35.65 25.00 14.86
N ARG A 190 36.94 25.23 14.91
CA ARG A 190 37.63 25.60 16.13
C ARG A 190 37.37 27.08 16.44
#